data_3becbed909e54da09393fd9aa0deb87b
#
_entry.id   3becbed909e54da09393fd9aa0deb87b
#
_cell.length_a   1.000
_cell.length_b   1.000
_cell.length_c   1.000
_cell.angle_alpha   90.00
_cell.angle_beta   90.00
_cell.angle_gamma   90.00
#
_symmetry.space_group_name_H-M   'P 1'
#
loop_
_entity.id
_entity.type
_entity.pdbx_description
1 polymer ?
#
loop_
_entity_poly.entity_id
_entity_poly.type
_entity_poly.pdbx_seq_one_letter_code
_entity_poly.pdbx_strand_id
1 'polypeptide(L)'
;GEYEYAYALIRTKDDKKANKILAKELELHLEQEKVNPGKSILNSKNLADIYGVLGENDKSLMWLNTAVDRGWTESRKNLIYPYLQNIKDSKQFNDLVQKMQLKIDSMKTIAKENDPDWEVCK
;
A
#
# COMPACT_ATOMS: atom_id res chain seq x y z
N GLY A 1 1.92 10.49 7.86
CA GLY A 1 0.66 10.49 8.60
C GLY A 1 0.79 10.03 10.04
N GLU A 2 -0.28 10.14 10.78
CA GLU A 2 -0.27 9.75 12.20
C GLU A 2 -0.16 8.24 12.42
N TYR A 3 -0.46 7.41 11.42
CA TYR A 3 -0.33 5.96 11.58
C TYR A 3 1.13 5.50 11.70
N GLU A 4 2.08 6.26 11.21
CA GLU A 4 3.51 6.00 11.44
C GLU A 4 3.86 6.17 12.92
N TYR A 5 3.30 7.20 13.54
CA TYR A 5 3.43 7.40 14.98
C TYR A 5 2.77 6.28 15.77
N ALA A 6 1.57 5.86 15.35
CA ALA A 6 0.87 4.74 15.98
C ALA A 6 1.68 3.44 15.87
N TYR A 7 2.30 3.19 14.72
CA TYR A 7 3.17 2.04 14.54
C TYR A 7 4.35 2.06 15.52
N ALA A 8 4.98 3.23 15.69
CA ALA A 8 6.06 3.39 16.66
C ALA A 8 5.58 3.14 18.09
N LEU A 9 4.37 3.56 18.44
CA LEU A 9 3.79 3.32 19.76
C LEU A 9 3.54 1.83 20.00
N ILE A 10 3.11 1.07 18.99
CA ILE A 10 2.94 -0.38 19.09
C ILE A 10 4.28 -1.04 19.39
N ARG A 11 5.34 -0.62 18.72
CA ARG A 11 6.69 -1.15 18.94
C ARG A 11 7.23 -0.85 20.33
N THR A 12 6.77 0.24 20.94
CA THR A 12 7.11 0.60 22.34
C THR A 12 6.10 0.11 23.34
N LYS A 13 5.13 -0.72 22.91
CA LYS A 13 4.07 -1.34 23.73
C LYS A 13 3.06 -0.36 24.33
N ASP A 14 2.87 0.80 23.70
CA ASP A 14 1.78 1.72 24.07
C ASP A 14 0.57 1.48 23.16
N ASP A 15 -0.01 0.27 23.25
CA ASP A 15 -1.03 -0.20 22.32
C ASP A 15 -2.34 0.58 22.44
N LYS A 16 -2.70 1.03 23.64
CA LYS A 16 -3.95 1.76 23.85
C LYS A 16 -3.98 3.08 23.09
N LYS A 17 -2.92 3.85 23.19
CA LYS A 17 -2.79 5.11 22.46
C LYS A 17 -2.68 4.89 20.95
N ALA A 18 -1.92 3.87 20.56
CA ALA A 18 -1.76 3.49 19.17
C ALA A 18 -3.09 3.12 18.52
N ASN A 19 -3.89 2.29 19.18
CA ASN A 19 -5.18 1.85 18.65
C ASN A 19 -6.16 3.01 18.49
N LYS A 20 -6.13 3.98 19.39
CA LYS A 20 -6.97 5.18 19.31
C LYS A 20 -6.60 6.02 18.10
N ILE A 21 -5.31 6.22 17.83
CA ILE A 21 -4.82 6.94 16.65
C ILE A 21 -5.19 6.20 15.37
N LEU A 22 -4.98 4.90 15.33
CA LEU A 22 -5.28 4.07 14.15
C LEU A 22 -6.77 4.07 13.83
N ALA A 23 -7.65 4.00 14.84
CA ALA A 23 -9.10 4.06 14.63
C ALA A 23 -9.52 5.38 13.99
N LYS A 24 -8.94 6.49 14.44
CA LYS A 24 -9.22 7.81 13.91
C LYS A 24 -8.71 7.96 12.47
N GLU A 25 -7.50 7.51 12.19
CA GLU A 25 -6.92 7.53 10.85
C GLU A 25 -7.73 6.66 9.88
N LEU A 26 -8.14 5.49 10.33
CA LEU A 26 -8.97 4.58 9.55
C LEU A 26 -10.29 5.24 9.16
N GLU A 27 -10.98 5.84 10.12
CA GLU A 27 -12.24 6.55 9.88
C GLU A 27 -12.06 7.66 8.84
N LEU A 28 -11.00 8.45 8.97
CA LEU A 28 -10.70 9.55 8.05
C LEU A 28 -10.49 9.04 6.61
N HIS A 29 -9.68 8.00 6.44
CA HIS A 29 -9.39 7.48 5.10
C HIS A 29 -10.59 6.74 4.48
N LEU A 30 -11.41 6.05 5.28
CA LEU A 30 -12.65 5.45 4.80
C LEU A 30 -13.66 6.53 4.37
N GLU A 31 -13.73 7.64 5.09
CA GLU A 31 -14.59 8.76 4.73
C GLU A 31 -14.15 9.40 3.42
N GLN A 32 -12.86 9.55 3.19
CA GLN A 32 -12.33 10.05 1.92
C GLN A 32 -12.73 9.14 0.75
N GLU A 33 -12.77 7.83 0.98
CA GLU A 33 -13.18 6.87 -0.04
C GLU A 33 -14.67 7.04 -0.40
N LYS A 34 -15.51 7.36 0.56
CA LYS A 34 -16.96 7.65 0.33
C LYS A 34 -17.16 8.93 -0.46
N VAL A 35 -16.41 9.98 -0.14
CA VAL A 35 -16.54 11.30 -0.78
C VAL A 35 -16.02 11.27 -2.21
N ASN A 36 -14.94 10.51 -2.45
CA ASN A 36 -14.26 10.48 -3.74
C ASN A 36 -13.89 9.05 -4.14
N PRO A 37 -14.90 8.18 -4.38
CA PRO A 37 -14.65 6.75 -4.61
C PRO A 37 -13.76 6.49 -5.80
N GLY A 38 -12.79 5.58 -5.61
CA GLY A 38 -11.93 5.09 -6.69
C GLY A 38 -10.90 6.06 -7.22
N LYS A 39 -10.74 7.24 -6.64
CA LYS A 39 -9.91 8.31 -7.20
C LYS A 39 -8.51 8.40 -6.63
N SER A 40 -8.30 8.01 -5.37
CA SER A 40 -7.00 8.20 -4.72
C SER A 40 -6.23 6.89 -4.60
N ILE A 41 -5.12 6.81 -5.34
CA ILE A 41 -4.15 5.71 -5.22
C ILE A 41 -3.56 5.73 -3.81
N LEU A 42 -3.12 6.90 -3.35
CA LEU A 42 -2.48 7.06 -2.05
C LEU A 42 -3.43 6.68 -0.90
N ASN A 43 -4.69 7.09 -0.99
CA ASN A 43 -5.66 6.75 0.05
C ASN A 43 -5.83 5.23 0.20
N SER A 44 -5.89 4.50 -0.91
CA SER A 44 -5.98 3.03 -0.87
C SER A 44 -4.72 2.40 -0.27
N LYS A 45 -3.54 2.91 -0.58
CA LYS A 45 -2.29 2.40 0.01
C LYS A 45 -2.23 2.69 1.51
N ASN A 46 -2.67 3.88 1.95
CA ASN A 46 -2.74 4.23 3.37
C ASN A 46 -3.68 3.29 4.13
N LEU A 47 -4.84 2.96 3.55
CA LEU A 47 -5.76 2.00 4.14
C LEU A 47 -5.13 0.61 4.27
N ALA A 48 -4.40 0.16 3.25
CA ALA A 48 -3.66 -1.11 3.32
C ALA A 48 -2.67 -1.11 4.47
N ASP A 49 -1.92 -0.03 4.65
CA ASP A 49 -0.92 0.10 5.71
C ASP A 49 -1.57 0.11 7.10
N ILE A 50 -2.64 0.87 7.28
CA ILE A 50 -3.35 0.95 8.56
C ILE A 50 -3.90 -0.41 8.96
N TYR A 51 -4.57 -1.11 8.04
CA TYR A 51 -5.05 -2.47 8.31
C TYR A 51 -3.92 -3.45 8.57
N GLY A 52 -2.78 -3.29 7.88
CA GLY A 52 -1.58 -4.09 8.13
C GLY A 52 -1.06 -3.93 9.55
N VAL A 53 -0.99 -2.69 10.05
CA VAL A 53 -0.58 -2.40 11.42
C VAL A 53 -1.57 -2.96 12.43
N LEU A 54 -2.87 -2.91 12.12
CA LEU A 54 -3.92 -3.46 12.98
C LEU A 54 -3.97 -5.00 12.99
N GLY A 55 -3.24 -5.65 12.10
CA GLY A 55 -3.28 -7.11 11.97
C GLY A 55 -4.49 -7.63 11.20
N GLU A 56 -5.25 -6.76 10.56
CA GLU A 56 -6.39 -7.09 9.72
C GLU A 56 -5.90 -7.46 8.31
N ASN A 57 -5.30 -8.65 8.18
CA ASN A 57 -4.56 -9.05 6.99
C ASN A 57 -5.42 -9.09 5.72
N ASP A 58 -6.64 -9.60 5.81
CA ASP A 58 -7.53 -9.70 4.65
C ASP A 58 -7.91 -8.33 4.10
N LYS A 59 -8.21 -7.39 4.99
CA LYS A 59 -8.55 -6.02 4.60
C LYS A 59 -7.34 -5.27 4.07
N SER A 60 -6.17 -5.50 4.66
CA SER A 60 -4.92 -4.96 4.18
C SER A 60 -4.63 -5.40 2.74
N LEU A 61 -4.78 -6.71 2.47
CA LEU A 61 -4.60 -7.27 1.12
C LEU A 61 -5.62 -6.72 0.13
N MET A 62 -6.88 -6.58 0.54
CA MET A 62 -7.94 -6.01 -0.30
C MET A 62 -7.59 -4.58 -0.74
N TRP A 63 -7.19 -3.73 0.19
CA TRP A 63 -6.84 -2.34 -0.12
C TRP A 63 -5.53 -2.22 -0.88
N LEU A 64 -4.58 -3.12 -0.63
CA LEU A 64 -3.35 -3.18 -1.41
C LEU A 64 -3.64 -3.56 -2.86
N ASN A 65 -4.50 -4.55 -3.09
CA ASN A 65 -4.94 -4.92 -4.43
C ASN A 65 -5.62 -3.74 -5.12
N THR A 66 -6.48 -3.02 -4.40
CA THR A 66 -7.12 -1.81 -4.91
C THR A 66 -6.09 -0.76 -5.31
N ALA A 67 -5.08 -0.54 -4.47
CA ALA A 67 -3.99 0.41 -4.77
C ALA A 67 -3.24 0.02 -6.06
N VAL A 68 -2.90 -1.25 -6.21
CA VAL A 68 -2.22 -1.77 -7.41
C VAL A 68 -3.09 -1.58 -8.65
N ASP A 69 -4.39 -1.86 -8.55
CA ASP A 69 -5.33 -1.66 -9.66
C ASP A 69 -5.46 -0.19 -10.05
N ARG A 70 -5.32 0.71 -9.08
CA ARG A 70 -5.34 2.16 -9.32
C ARG A 70 -4.01 2.70 -9.86
N GLY A 71 -2.94 1.88 -9.86
CA GLY A 71 -1.65 2.24 -10.43
C GLY A 71 -0.48 2.31 -9.46
N TRP A 72 -0.65 1.87 -8.21
CA TRP A 72 0.45 1.86 -7.25
C TRP A 72 1.55 0.91 -7.70
N THR A 73 2.80 1.42 -7.70
CA THR A 73 3.98 0.63 -8.04
C THR A 73 5.11 0.96 -7.08
N GLU A 74 5.76 -0.08 -6.55
CA GLU A 74 6.93 0.09 -5.71
C GLU A 74 7.70 -1.23 -5.63
N SER A 75 8.97 -1.21 -5.21
CA SER A 75 9.73 -2.45 -5.03
C SER A 75 9.12 -3.29 -3.91
N ARG A 76 9.27 -4.62 -4.02
CA ARG A 76 8.75 -5.55 -2.99
C ARG A 76 9.27 -5.17 -1.59
N LYS A 77 10.56 -4.85 -1.48
CA LYS A 77 11.18 -4.45 -0.20
C LYS A 77 10.51 -3.22 0.40
N ASN A 78 10.32 -2.17 -0.41
CA ASN A 78 9.70 -0.94 0.07
C ASN A 78 8.22 -1.13 0.37
N LEU A 79 7.55 -2.01 -0.37
CA LEU A 79 6.14 -2.32 -0.16
C LEU A 79 5.91 -2.98 1.20
N ILE A 80 6.77 -3.92 1.58
CA ILE A 80 6.64 -4.67 2.85
C ILE A 80 6.96 -3.80 4.06
N TYR A 81 8.02 -3.01 3.99
CA TYR A 81 8.52 -2.29 5.15
C TYR A 81 7.88 -0.90 5.24
N PRO A 82 7.46 -0.45 6.43
CA PRO A 82 7.46 -1.21 7.68
C PRO A 82 6.11 -1.89 8.02
N TYR A 83 5.03 -1.59 7.29
CA TYR A 83 3.66 -1.84 7.74
C TYR A 83 3.05 -3.16 7.27
N LEU A 84 3.59 -3.79 6.23
CA LEU A 84 3.00 -4.96 5.61
C LEU A 84 3.75 -6.27 5.92
N GLN A 85 4.50 -6.30 7.01
CA GLN A 85 5.29 -7.47 7.37
C GLN A 85 4.45 -8.71 7.69
N ASN A 86 3.22 -8.51 8.18
CA ASN A 86 2.33 -9.62 8.53
C ASN A 86 1.80 -10.40 7.31
N ILE A 87 1.82 -9.79 6.13
CA ILE A 87 1.26 -10.41 4.92
C ILE A 87 2.33 -10.80 3.89
N LYS A 88 3.59 -10.51 4.15
CA LYS A 88 4.70 -10.67 3.18
C LYS A 88 4.91 -12.09 2.67
N ASP A 89 4.53 -13.10 3.48
CA ASP A 89 4.72 -14.51 3.13
C ASP A 89 3.45 -15.17 2.63
N SER A 90 2.33 -14.44 2.55
CA SER A 90 1.08 -14.99 2.05
C SER A 90 1.14 -15.15 0.53
N LYS A 91 0.40 -16.15 0.01
CA LYS A 91 0.27 -16.37 -1.43
C LYS A 91 -0.38 -15.15 -2.09
N GLN A 92 -1.41 -14.60 -1.47
CA GLN A 92 -2.14 -13.44 -1.98
C GLN A 92 -1.23 -12.23 -2.15
N PHE A 93 -0.35 -11.98 -1.18
CA PHE A 93 0.61 -10.88 -1.27
C PHE A 93 1.59 -11.10 -2.41
N ASN A 94 2.14 -12.32 -2.54
CA ASN A 94 3.08 -12.63 -3.60
C ASN A 94 2.44 -12.56 -4.99
N ASP A 95 1.19 -12.96 -5.11
CA ASP A 95 0.43 -12.81 -6.36
C ASP A 95 0.23 -11.33 -6.71
N LEU A 96 -0.03 -10.48 -5.72
CA LEU A 96 -0.14 -9.03 -5.91
C LEU A 96 1.17 -8.39 -6.38
N VAL A 97 2.29 -8.79 -5.79
CA VAL A 97 3.62 -8.30 -6.18
C VAL A 97 3.90 -8.68 -7.63
N GLN A 98 3.58 -9.91 -8.02
CA GLN A 98 3.75 -10.38 -9.40
C GLN A 98 2.87 -9.59 -10.36
N LYS A 99 1.61 -9.35 -10.02
CA LYS A 99 0.69 -8.53 -10.80
C LYS A 99 1.23 -7.11 -10.99
N MET A 100 1.74 -6.51 -9.94
CA MET A 100 2.35 -5.19 -9.98
C MET A 100 3.59 -5.17 -10.87
N GLN A 101 4.42 -6.20 -10.80
CA GLN A 101 5.62 -6.32 -11.64
C GLN A 101 5.28 -6.43 -13.11
N LEU A 102 4.23 -7.19 -13.45
CA LEU A 102 3.74 -7.29 -14.83
C LEU A 102 3.27 -5.93 -15.37
N LYS A 103 2.61 -5.13 -14.54
CA LYS A 103 2.22 -3.78 -14.92
C LYS A 103 3.43 -2.88 -15.17
N ILE A 104 4.45 -2.94 -14.32
CA ILE A 104 5.69 -2.19 -14.48
C ILE A 104 6.38 -2.59 -15.79
N ASP A 105 6.49 -3.88 -16.07
CA ASP A 105 7.12 -4.40 -17.28
C ASP A 105 6.38 -3.94 -18.54
N SER A 106 5.05 -3.95 -18.50
CA SER A 106 4.20 -3.45 -19.59
C SER A 106 4.44 -1.97 -19.85
N MET A 107 4.52 -1.16 -18.79
CA MET A 107 4.79 0.27 -18.93
C MET A 107 6.19 0.55 -19.51
N LYS A 108 7.19 -0.24 -19.12
CA LYS A 108 8.54 -0.14 -19.67
C LYS A 108 8.56 -0.48 -21.16
N THR A 109 7.84 -1.51 -21.56
CA THR A 109 7.73 -1.90 -22.98
C THR A 109 7.11 -0.78 -23.81
N ILE A 110 6.01 -0.20 -23.34
CA ILE A 110 5.35 0.92 -24.00
C ILE A 110 6.28 2.13 -24.12
N ALA A 111 7.01 2.44 -23.04
CA ALA A 111 7.96 3.56 -23.04
C ALA A 111 9.07 3.36 -24.06
N LYS A 112 9.61 2.14 -24.19
CA LYS A 112 10.63 1.81 -25.18
C LYS A 112 10.11 1.92 -26.62
N GLU A 113 8.87 1.52 -26.86
CA GLU A 113 8.26 1.61 -28.19
C GLU A 113 8.03 3.07 -28.62
N ASN A 114 7.67 3.93 -27.67
CA ASN A 114 7.37 5.35 -27.93
C ASN A 114 8.61 6.23 -27.92
N ASP A 115 9.66 5.84 -27.18
CA ASP A 115 10.93 6.56 -27.07
C ASP A 115 12.07 5.55 -26.93
N PRO A 116 12.71 5.17 -28.05
CA PRO A 116 13.81 4.20 -28.03
C PRO A 116 14.99 4.60 -27.15
N ASP A 117 15.15 5.90 -26.87
CA ASP A 117 16.27 6.43 -26.08
C ASP A 117 15.92 6.61 -24.59
N TRP A 118 14.74 6.19 -24.15
CA TRP A 118 14.27 6.44 -22.78
C TRP A 118 15.19 5.91 -21.69
N GLU A 119 15.91 4.80 -21.94
CA GLU A 119 16.86 4.23 -20.98
C GLU A 119 18.18 5.00 -20.93
N VAL A 120 18.53 5.68 -22.00
CA VAL A 120 19.75 6.49 -22.08
C VAL A 120 19.63 7.75 -21.23
N CYS A 121 18.41 8.22 -21.03
CA CYS A 121 18.10 9.42 -20.25
C CYS A 121 18.06 9.20 -18.73
N LYS A 122 18.27 8.00 -18.29
CA LYS A 122 18.29 7.68 -16.85
C LYS A 122 19.57 8.18 -16.17
#